data_d2ea536b8359c2611ba05f496819ac31
#
_entry.id   d2ea536b8359c2611ba05f496819ac31
#
_cell.length_a   1.000
_cell.length_b   1.000
_cell.length_c   1.000
_cell.angle_alpha   90.00
_cell.angle_beta   90.00
_cell.angle_gamma   90.00
#
_symmetry.space_group_name_H-M   'P 1'
#
loop_
_entity.id
_entity.type
_entity.pdbx_description
1 polymer ?
#
loop_
_entity_poly.entity_id
_entity_poly.type
_entity_poly.pdbx_seq_one_letter_code
_entity_poly.pdbx_strand_id
1 'polypeptide(L)'
;MTASTAEVISGVIQLAIALFVTIRMLRLPGIGRHSANGVFYLFALACLIFDECYWVIYGLLQMKTRMPIAANELCEGAVFLLLAKELKTVFPKKFFFYKREVFAAMLFVAASVVLWIVWSEEWLQDILGGLCFGYLMCSCVIALKEEQLLTRMAWRSMLAGCVVLIALQVGVQLSSGQISHGFDLAAYLLMAAGEALILAKAVSLFRKRSGYRSLLAISFSGFTWSTSCFYMSSGSWYIFHYVINIVFILMMWEAVKKEVLGA
;
A
#
# COMPACT_ATOMS: atom_id res chain seq x y z
N MET A 1 0.47 19.25 14.29
CA MET A 1 1.36 19.63 13.17
C MET A 1 0.50 20.25 12.09
N THR A 2 0.88 21.41 11.56
CA THR A 2 0.21 21.96 10.37
C THR A 2 0.76 21.21 9.15
N ALA A 3 -0.11 20.73 8.26
CA ALA A 3 0.31 20.10 7.01
C ALA A 3 1.21 21.08 6.22
N SER A 4 2.29 20.57 5.68
CA SER A 4 3.14 21.38 4.80
C SER A 4 2.41 21.61 3.47
N THR A 5 2.74 22.70 2.78
CA THR A 5 2.19 22.97 1.44
C THR A 5 2.42 21.79 0.49
N ALA A 6 3.56 21.10 0.63
CA ALA A 6 3.88 19.94 -0.19
C ALA A 6 2.94 18.76 0.07
N GLU A 7 2.50 18.55 1.32
CA GLU A 7 1.52 17.52 1.69
C GLU A 7 0.17 17.79 1.02
N VAL A 8 -0.31 19.01 1.11
CA VAL A 8 -1.59 19.39 0.47
C VAL A 8 -1.50 19.22 -1.05
N ILE A 9 -0.41 19.65 -1.68
CA ILE A 9 -0.22 19.49 -3.13
C ILE A 9 -0.20 18.00 -3.51
N SER A 10 0.52 17.16 -2.76
CA SER A 10 0.58 15.71 -3.00
C SER A 10 -0.80 15.08 -2.90
N GLY A 11 -1.58 15.43 -1.87
CA GLY A 11 -2.96 14.95 -1.69
C GLY A 11 -3.88 15.39 -2.83
N VAL A 12 -3.80 16.63 -3.27
CA VAL A 12 -4.57 17.11 -4.44
C VAL A 12 -4.21 16.33 -5.71
N ILE A 13 -2.93 16.03 -5.94
CA ILE A 13 -2.49 15.25 -7.10
C ILE A 13 -3.04 13.82 -7.01
N GLN A 14 -2.94 13.17 -5.86
CA GLN A 14 -3.47 11.80 -5.67
C GLN A 14 -4.98 11.76 -5.85
N LEU A 15 -5.70 12.71 -5.25
CA LEU A 15 -7.14 12.86 -5.43
C LEU A 15 -7.53 13.01 -6.92
N ALA A 16 -6.83 13.89 -7.66
CA ALA A 16 -7.08 14.10 -9.08
C ALA A 16 -6.85 12.82 -9.90
N ILE A 17 -5.80 12.07 -9.57
CA ILE A 17 -5.49 10.79 -10.23
C ILE A 17 -6.53 9.72 -9.87
N ALA A 18 -6.91 9.61 -8.60
CA ALA A 18 -7.95 8.67 -8.18
C ALA A 18 -9.29 8.96 -8.87
N LEU A 19 -9.69 10.23 -8.98
CA LEU A 19 -10.86 10.66 -9.74
C LEU A 19 -10.75 10.33 -11.23
N PHE A 20 -9.60 10.63 -11.85
CA PHE A 20 -9.34 10.30 -13.25
C PHE A 20 -9.49 8.80 -13.51
N VAL A 21 -8.84 7.97 -12.69
CA VAL A 21 -8.89 6.51 -12.81
C VAL A 21 -10.32 6.01 -12.60
N THR A 22 -11.04 6.53 -11.61
CA THR A 22 -12.45 6.17 -11.36
C THR A 22 -13.34 6.45 -12.58
N ILE A 23 -13.21 7.64 -13.17
CA ILE A 23 -13.97 8.00 -14.38
C ILE A 23 -13.63 7.07 -15.54
N ARG A 24 -12.35 6.73 -15.70
CA ARG A 24 -11.89 5.80 -16.73
C ARG A 24 -12.43 4.38 -16.50
N MET A 25 -12.46 3.93 -15.25
CA MET A 25 -13.03 2.63 -14.86
C MET A 25 -14.52 2.54 -15.15
N LEU A 26 -15.30 3.56 -14.77
CA LEU A 26 -16.75 3.60 -15.02
C LEU A 26 -17.11 3.56 -16.52
N ARG A 27 -16.19 3.97 -17.38
CA ARG A 27 -16.38 3.94 -18.85
C ARG A 27 -15.94 2.62 -19.49
N LEU A 28 -15.36 1.68 -18.72
CA LEU A 28 -14.96 0.39 -19.27
C LEU A 28 -16.19 -0.47 -19.61
N PRO A 29 -16.27 -0.99 -20.86
CA PRO A 29 -17.30 -1.94 -21.20
C PRO A 29 -17.07 -3.24 -20.40
N GLY A 30 -18.12 -3.74 -19.76
CA GLY A 30 -18.08 -5.02 -19.04
C GLY A 30 -17.88 -4.95 -17.54
N ILE A 31 -17.52 -3.79 -16.97
CA ILE A 31 -17.43 -3.66 -15.52
C ILE A 31 -18.80 -3.94 -14.87
N GLY A 32 -18.83 -4.88 -13.92
CA GLY A 32 -20.05 -5.27 -13.20
C GLY A 32 -21.11 -6.03 -14.03
N ARG A 33 -20.88 -6.34 -15.33
CA ARG A 33 -21.88 -7.04 -16.16
C ARG A 33 -21.82 -8.56 -16.06
N HIS A 34 -20.64 -9.16 -15.94
CA HIS A 34 -20.48 -10.62 -15.99
C HIS A 34 -19.60 -11.19 -14.87
N SER A 35 -18.89 -10.36 -14.13
CA SER A 35 -18.01 -10.77 -13.03
C SER A 35 -17.85 -9.65 -12.01
N ALA A 36 -17.34 -10.00 -10.82
CA ALA A 36 -16.95 -9.02 -9.83
C ALA A 36 -15.60 -8.34 -10.15
N ASN A 37 -15.00 -8.68 -11.30
CA ASN A 37 -13.69 -8.17 -11.70
C ASN A 37 -13.71 -6.66 -11.89
N GLY A 38 -12.80 -5.97 -11.23
CA GLY A 38 -12.68 -4.52 -11.24
C GLY A 38 -13.68 -3.76 -10.35
N VAL A 39 -14.76 -4.41 -9.89
CA VAL A 39 -15.78 -3.75 -9.05
C VAL A 39 -15.21 -3.40 -7.68
N PHE A 40 -14.46 -4.31 -7.06
CA PHE A 40 -13.83 -4.06 -5.77
C PHE A 40 -12.76 -2.98 -5.88
N TYR A 41 -12.01 -2.96 -6.97
CA TYR A 41 -11.05 -1.89 -7.25
C TYR A 41 -11.74 -0.53 -7.41
N LEU A 42 -12.87 -0.47 -8.11
CA LEU A 42 -13.66 0.74 -8.26
C LEU A 42 -14.16 1.28 -6.90
N PHE A 43 -14.66 0.41 -6.03
CA PHE A 43 -15.05 0.81 -4.68
C PHE A 43 -13.85 1.22 -3.82
N ALA A 44 -12.69 0.56 -3.98
CA ALA A 44 -11.47 0.97 -3.30
C ALA A 44 -11.04 2.39 -3.71
N LEU A 45 -11.14 2.72 -5.02
CA LEU A 45 -10.87 4.08 -5.51
C LEU A 45 -11.87 5.09 -4.92
N ALA A 46 -13.15 4.75 -4.79
CA ALA A 46 -14.13 5.63 -4.15
C ALA A 46 -13.77 5.91 -2.68
N CYS A 47 -13.40 4.87 -1.92
CA CYS A 47 -12.93 5.04 -0.55
C CYS A 47 -11.65 5.89 -0.49
N LEU A 48 -10.69 5.68 -1.39
CA LEU A 48 -9.48 6.47 -1.48
C LEU A 48 -9.77 7.95 -1.77
N ILE A 49 -10.74 8.23 -2.64
CA ILE A 49 -11.19 9.61 -2.93
C ILE A 49 -11.71 10.28 -1.64
N PHE A 50 -12.53 9.58 -0.85
CA PHE A 50 -13.04 10.14 0.41
C PHE A 50 -11.92 10.36 1.43
N ASP A 51 -10.98 9.44 1.55
CA ASP A 51 -9.79 9.57 2.40
C ASP A 51 -8.97 10.79 2.00
N GLU A 52 -8.62 10.92 0.72
CA GLU A 52 -7.83 12.05 0.21
C GLU A 52 -8.58 13.38 0.33
N CYS A 53 -9.89 13.41 0.11
CA CYS A 53 -10.69 14.60 0.35
C CYS A 53 -10.59 15.07 1.81
N TYR A 54 -10.64 14.14 2.76
CA TYR A 54 -10.47 14.48 4.17
C TYR A 54 -9.10 15.13 4.42
N TRP A 55 -8.01 14.51 3.95
CA TRP A 55 -6.66 15.02 4.17
C TRP A 55 -6.40 16.36 3.49
N VAL A 56 -6.90 16.56 2.28
CA VAL A 56 -6.81 17.85 1.57
C VAL A 56 -7.55 18.94 2.34
N ILE A 57 -8.78 18.67 2.79
CA ILE A 57 -9.58 19.65 3.57
C ILE A 57 -8.89 19.93 4.92
N TYR A 58 -8.44 18.88 5.62
CA TYR A 58 -7.71 19.01 6.88
C TYR A 58 -6.47 19.90 6.73
N GLY A 59 -5.67 19.69 5.69
CA GLY A 59 -4.49 20.47 5.38
C GLY A 59 -4.81 21.93 5.01
N LEU A 60 -5.83 22.15 4.17
CA LEU A 60 -6.25 23.50 3.76
C LEU A 60 -6.81 24.33 4.93
N LEU A 61 -7.55 23.72 5.83
CA LEU A 61 -8.10 24.36 7.02
C LEU A 61 -7.09 24.49 8.16
N GLN A 62 -5.87 23.96 8.00
CA GLN A 62 -4.82 23.95 9.02
C GLN A 62 -5.32 23.43 10.38
N MET A 63 -6.12 22.38 10.38
CA MET A 63 -6.69 21.78 11.57
C MET A 63 -5.58 21.30 12.51
N LYS A 64 -5.68 21.64 13.80
CA LYS A 64 -4.66 21.30 14.80
C LYS A 64 -4.95 20.02 15.57
N THR A 65 -6.22 19.63 15.61
CA THR A 65 -6.68 18.45 16.37
C THR A 65 -7.35 17.48 15.42
N ARG A 66 -7.02 16.22 15.56
CA ARG A 66 -7.63 15.11 14.81
C ARG A 66 -8.61 14.39 15.73
N MET A 67 -9.74 13.97 15.18
CA MET A 67 -10.67 13.13 15.91
C MET A 67 -10.14 11.68 15.90
N PRO A 68 -10.19 10.97 17.03
CA PRO A 68 -9.90 9.53 17.04
C PRO A 68 -10.94 8.79 16.20
N ILE A 69 -10.51 7.83 15.42
CA ILE A 69 -11.33 7.03 14.49
C ILE A 69 -12.15 7.96 13.56
N ALA A 70 -11.44 8.78 12.80
CA ALA A 70 -12.06 9.65 11.81
C ALA A 70 -12.52 8.86 10.57
N ALA A 71 -13.38 9.47 9.75
CA ALA A 71 -13.95 8.82 8.57
C ALA A 71 -12.89 8.36 7.55
N ASN A 72 -11.75 9.08 7.46
CA ASN A 72 -10.63 8.70 6.59
C ASN A 72 -10.06 7.34 6.93
N GLU A 73 -9.91 6.99 8.21
CA GLU A 73 -9.34 5.72 8.66
C GLU A 73 -10.24 4.53 8.34
N LEU A 74 -11.56 4.75 8.44
CA LEU A 74 -12.53 3.76 7.99
C LEU A 74 -12.45 3.57 6.47
N CYS A 75 -12.28 4.66 5.72
CA CYS A 75 -12.10 4.61 4.27
C CYS A 75 -10.79 3.90 3.89
N GLU A 76 -9.71 4.19 4.59
CA GLU A 76 -8.41 3.55 4.37
C GLU A 76 -8.46 2.04 4.65
N GLY A 77 -9.04 1.63 5.78
CA GLY A 77 -9.29 0.22 6.07
C GLY A 77 -10.15 -0.46 4.99
N ALA A 78 -11.17 0.24 4.49
CA ALA A 78 -11.99 -0.25 3.39
C ALA A 78 -11.20 -0.38 2.08
N VAL A 79 -10.29 0.56 1.75
CA VAL A 79 -9.37 0.43 0.60
C VAL A 79 -8.60 -0.88 0.69
N PHE A 80 -7.98 -1.18 1.83
CA PHE A 80 -7.19 -2.40 2.00
C PHE A 80 -8.04 -3.67 1.82
N LEU A 81 -9.23 -3.71 2.43
CA LEU A 81 -10.12 -4.86 2.31
C LEU A 81 -10.63 -5.07 0.87
N LEU A 82 -10.98 -3.99 0.19
CA LEU A 82 -11.49 -4.04 -1.17
C LEU A 82 -10.40 -4.44 -2.18
N LEU A 83 -9.18 -3.90 -2.03
CA LEU A 83 -8.03 -4.32 -2.83
C LEU A 83 -7.68 -5.79 -2.58
N ALA A 84 -7.69 -6.23 -1.32
CA ALA A 84 -7.47 -7.64 -1.00
C ALA A 84 -8.56 -8.52 -1.62
N LYS A 85 -9.81 -8.07 -1.63
CA LYS A 85 -10.93 -8.78 -2.24
C LYS A 85 -10.77 -8.86 -3.76
N GLU A 86 -10.35 -7.80 -4.42
CA GLU A 86 -10.04 -7.81 -5.86
C GLU A 86 -8.97 -8.86 -6.17
N LEU A 87 -7.86 -8.87 -5.44
CA LEU A 87 -6.84 -9.90 -5.61
C LEU A 87 -7.39 -11.31 -5.41
N LYS A 88 -8.30 -11.51 -4.46
CA LYS A 88 -8.89 -12.82 -4.16
C LYS A 88 -9.85 -13.32 -5.24
N THR A 89 -10.39 -12.45 -6.08
CA THR A 89 -11.17 -12.89 -7.26
C THR A 89 -10.28 -13.60 -8.29
N VAL A 90 -9.04 -13.11 -8.45
CA VAL A 90 -8.06 -13.63 -9.41
C VAL A 90 -7.20 -14.76 -8.80
N PHE A 91 -6.89 -14.65 -7.50
CA PHE A 91 -6.03 -15.57 -6.74
C PHE A 91 -6.80 -16.22 -5.58
N PRO A 92 -7.69 -17.18 -5.84
CA PRO A 92 -8.65 -17.71 -4.84
C PRO A 92 -8.01 -18.62 -3.80
N LYS A 93 -6.73 -18.97 -3.91
CA LYS A 93 -6.09 -19.88 -2.96
C LYS A 93 -6.19 -19.38 -1.52
N LYS A 94 -6.42 -20.32 -0.59
CA LYS A 94 -6.50 -20.04 0.84
C LYS A 94 -5.12 -19.76 1.41
N PHE A 95 -5.05 -18.98 2.48
CA PHE A 95 -3.81 -18.67 3.20
C PHE A 95 -3.01 -19.89 3.67
N PHE A 96 -3.68 -20.98 3.95
CA PHE A 96 -3.04 -22.24 4.39
C PHE A 96 -2.12 -22.90 3.36
N PHE A 97 -2.21 -22.54 2.07
CA PHE A 97 -1.31 -23.10 1.06
C PHE A 97 0.12 -22.56 1.17
N TYR A 98 0.30 -21.33 1.66
CA TYR A 98 1.58 -20.67 1.79
C TYR A 98 1.85 -20.23 3.24
N LYS A 99 1.68 -21.17 4.19
CA LYS A 99 1.70 -20.92 5.64
C LYS A 99 2.92 -20.11 6.11
N ARG A 100 4.11 -20.45 5.60
CA ARG A 100 5.36 -19.80 6.03
C ARG A 100 5.42 -18.34 5.59
N GLU A 101 5.08 -18.09 4.33
CA GLU A 101 5.13 -16.77 3.73
C GLU A 101 4.03 -15.87 4.32
N VAL A 102 2.83 -16.40 4.46
CA VAL A 102 1.72 -15.69 5.10
C VAL A 102 2.03 -15.40 6.58
N PHE A 103 2.55 -16.36 7.31
CA PHE A 103 2.94 -16.15 8.71
C PHE A 103 4.01 -15.06 8.85
N ALA A 104 5.02 -15.05 7.99
CA ALA A 104 6.04 -14.00 8.01
C ALA A 104 5.47 -12.61 7.66
N ALA A 105 4.52 -12.54 6.70
CA ALA A 105 3.82 -11.29 6.40
C ALA A 105 2.99 -10.80 7.60
N MET A 106 2.26 -11.70 8.26
CA MET A 106 1.51 -11.37 9.47
C MET A 106 2.42 -10.90 10.62
N LEU A 107 3.58 -11.55 10.80
CA LEU A 107 4.55 -11.15 11.81
C LEU A 107 5.12 -9.75 11.54
N PHE A 108 5.42 -9.45 10.27
CA PHE A 108 5.86 -8.10 9.87
C PHE A 108 4.78 -7.06 10.16
N VAL A 109 3.52 -7.32 9.77
CA VAL A 109 2.40 -6.41 10.05
C VAL A 109 2.19 -6.24 11.55
N ALA A 110 2.23 -7.33 12.34
CA ALA A 110 2.10 -7.23 13.79
C ALA A 110 3.20 -6.38 14.41
N ALA A 111 4.45 -6.54 13.97
CA ALA A 111 5.56 -5.70 14.43
C ALA A 111 5.34 -4.22 14.02
N SER A 112 4.86 -3.96 12.80
CA SER A 112 4.55 -2.61 12.33
C SER A 112 3.42 -1.97 13.17
N VAL A 113 2.36 -2.72 13.48
CA VAL A 113 1.25 -2.25 14.32
C VAL A 113 1.74 -1.88 15.73
N VAL A 114 2.62 -2.68 16.31
CA VAL A 114 3.22 -2.34 17.63
C VAL A 114 3.98 -1.01 17.54
N LEU A 115 4.76 -0.79 16.48
CA LEU A 115 5.47 0.47 16.27
C LEU A 115 4.50 1.64 16.06
N TRP A 116 3.41 1.45 15.32
CA TRP A 116 2.39 2.48 15.11
C TRP A 116 1.74 2.87 16.43
N ILE A 117 1.30 1.90 17.25
CA ILE A 117 0.70 2.15 18.57
C ILE A 117 1.65 2.95 19.48
N VAL A 118 2.94 2.59 19.49
CA VAL A 118 3.94 3.33 20.28
C VAL A 118 4.13 4.75 19.78
N TRP A 119 3.90 4.98 18.47
CA TRP A 119 4.09 6.30 17.87
C TRP A 119 2.83 7.18 17.97
N SER A 120 1.66 6.63 17.64
CA SER A 120 0.39 7.36 17.56
C SER A 120 -0.32 7.48 18.89
N GLU A 121 -0.11 6.51 19.80
CA GLU A 121 -0.88 6.28 21.02
C GLU A 121 -2.37 5.91 20.76
N GLU A 122 -2.75 5.63 19.49
CA GLU A 122 -4.13 5.34 19.06
C GLU A 122 -4.32 3.83 18.78
N TRP A 123 -4.11 3.00 19.80
CA TRP A 123 -4.04 1.55 19.69
C TRP A 123 -5.21 0.86 18.97
N LEU A 124 -6.46 1.34 19.18
CA LEU A 124 -7.64 0.71 18.56
C LEU A 124 -7.65 0.88 17.04
N GLN A 125 -7.36 2.08 16.59
CA GLN A 125 -7.27 2.43 15.18
C GLN A 125 -6.13 1.67 14.50
N ASP A 126 -4.96 1.64 15.11
CA ASP A 126 -3.78 0.96 14.57
C ASP A 126 -3.98 -0.56 14.47
N ILE A 127 -4.68 -1.17 15.43
CA ILE A 127 -5.03 -2.60 15.38
C ILE A 127 -6.03 -2.85 14.23
N LEU A 128 -7.09 -2.06 14.12
CA LEU A 128 -8.09 -2.24 13.07
C LEU A 128 -7.50 -2.01 11.67
N GLY A 129 -6.75 -0.92 11.49
CA GLY A 129 -6.03 -0.63 10.26
C GLY A 129 -5.02 -1.73 9.92
N GLY A 130 -4.25 -2.19 10.92
CA GLY A 130 -3.28 -3.27 10.78
C GLY A 130 -3.92 -4.62 10.38
N LEU A 131 -5.11 -4.95 10.88
CA LEU A 131 -5.84 -6.15 10.45
C LEU A 131 -6.26 -6.06 8.97
N CYS A 132 -6.79 -4.91 8.55
CA CYS A 132 -7.17 -4.68 7.16
C CYS A 132 -5.94 -4.71 6.23
N PHE A 133 -4.88 -4.01 6.61
CA PHE A 133 -3.61 -4.00 5.90
C PHE A 133 -2.95 -5.38 5.84
N GLY A 134 -2.96 -6.11 6.95
CA GLY A 134 -2.44 -7.49 7.02
C GLY A 134 -3.17 -8.44 6.09
N TYR A 135 -4.48 -8.30 5.94
CA TYR A 135 -5.25 -9.08 4.99
C TYR A 135 -4.85 -8.79 3.54
N LEU A 136 -4.62 -7.51 3.19
CA LEU A 136 -4.10 -7.12 1.88
C LEU A 136 -2.69 -7.68 1.65
N MET A 137 -1.78 -7.50 2.62
CA MET A 137 -0.40 -7.99 2.55
C MET A 137 -0.35 -9.50 2.31
N CYS A 138 -1.13 -10.28 3.06
CA CYS A 138 -1.23 -11.73 2.88
C CYS A 138 -1.78 -12.10 1.50
N SER A 139 -2.75 -11.34 0.99
CA SER A 139 -3.30 -11.55 -0.35
C SER A 139 -2.27 -11.28 -1.45
N CYS A 140 -1.45 -10.23 -1.29
CA CYS A 140 -0.33 -9.92 -2.18
C CYS A 140 0.72 -11.04 -2.19
N VAL A 141 1.08 -11.57 -1.02
CA VAL A 141 2.04 -12.68 -0.90
C VAL A 141 1.56 -13.91 -1.67
N ILE A 142 0.27 -14.24 -1.56
CA ILE A 142 -0.33 -15.35 -2.31
C ILE A 142 -0.26 -15.10 -3.82
N ALA A 143 -0.66 -13.91 -4.27
CA ALA A 143 -0.63 -13.54 -5.67
C ALA A 143 0.78 -13.63 -6.27
N LEU A 144 1.78 -13.09 -5.57
CA LEU A 144 3.19 -13.19 -5.99
C LEU A 144 3.71 -14.63 -6.06
N LYS A 145 3.25 -15.49 -5.15
CA LYS A 145 3.61 -16.92 -5.14
C LYS A 145 2.95 -17.69 -6.28
N GLU A 146 1.68 -17.46 -6.54
CA GLU A 146 0.95 -18.10 -7.64
C GLU A 146 1.53 -17.73 -8.99
N GLU A 147 1.94 -16.47 -9.17
CA GLU A 147 2.60 -15.99 -10.40
C GLU A 147 4.10 -16.28 -10.44
N GLN A 148 4.64 -17.02 -9.48
CA GLN A 148 6.08 -17.38 -9.38
C GLN A 148 7.02 -16.16 -9.39
N LEU A 149 6.50 -14.98 -9.04
CA LEU A 149 7.28 -13.75 -8.93
C LEU A 149 8.15 -13.72 -7.67
N LEU A 150 7.73 -14.44 -6.63
CA LEU A 150 8.44 -14.55 -5.36
C LEU A 150 9.37 -15.78 -5.36
N THR A 151 10.54 -15.65 -5.99
CA THR A 151 11.57 -16.68 -5.97
C THR A 151 12.14 -16.89 -4.56
N ARG A 152 12.83 -18.01 -4.29
CA ARG A 152 13.48 -18.26 -2.98
C ARG A 152 14.44 -17.14 -2.58
N MET A 153 15.20 -16.61 -3.55
CA MET A 153 16.15 -15.53 -3.30
C MET A 153 15.42 -14.23 -2.97
N ALA A 154 14.43 -13.85 -3.79
CA ALA A 154 13.61 -12.67 -3.56
C ALA A 154 12.90 -12.73 -2.20
N TRP A 155 12.37 -13.91 -1.83
CA TRP A 155 11.74 -14.12 -0.53
C TRP A 155 12.71 -13.91 0.64
N ARG A 156 13.90 -14.50 0.58
CA ARG A 156 14.93 -14.33 1.62
C ARG A 156 15.37 -12.88 1.74
N SER A 157 15.59 -12.20 0.61
CA SER A 157 15.98 -10.79 0.59
C SER A 157 14.88 -9.90 1.18
N MET A 158 13.62 -10.17 0.85
CA MET A 158 12.48 -9.44 1.39
C MET A 158 12.36 -9.63 2.91
N LEU A 159 12.49 -10.87 3.41
CA LEU A 159 12.48 -11.13 4.85
C LEU A 159 13.63 -10.42 5.57
N ALA A 160 14.85 -10.50 5.04
CA ALA A 160 15.98 -9.79 5.59
C ALA A 160 15.73 -8.27 5.62
N GLY A 161 15.19 -7.72 4.52
CA GLY A 161 14.80 -6.31 4.44
C GLY A 161 13.77 -5.92 5.50
N CYS A 162 12.72 -6.72 5.68
CA CYS A 162 11.71 -6.49 6.72
C CYS A 162 12.32 -6.49 8.13
N VAL A 163 13.18 -7.46 8.44
CA VAL A 163 13.85 -7.53 9.75
C VAL A 163 14.74 -6.32 9.99
N VAL A 164 15.55 -5.94 9.00
CA VAL A 164 16.43 -4.76 9.10
C VAL A 164 15.61 -3.49 9.25
N LEU A 165 14.53 -3.35 8.49
CA LEU A 165 13.64 -2.20 8.55
C LEU A 165 13.02 -2.03 9.94
N ILE A 166 12.45 -3.11 10.50
CA ILE A 166 11.91 -3.09 11.86
C ILE A 166 13.00 -2.76 12.88
N ALA A 167 14.18 -3.35 12.77
CA ALA A 167 15.29 -3.08 13.68
C ALA A 167 15.75 -1.62 13.61
N LEU A 168 15.81 -1.02 12.42
CA LEU A 168 16.14 0.39 12.24
C LEU A 168 15.07 1.29 12.86
N GLN A 169 13.78 1.00 12.66
CA GLN A 169 12.69 1.78 13.25
C GLN A 169 12.68 1.68 14.79
N VAL A 170 12.92 0.50 15.35
CA VAL A 170 13.11 0.35 16.79
C VAL A 170 14.30 1.17 17.28
N GLY A 171 15.42 1.15 16.55
CA GLY A 171 16.61 1.96 16.86
C GLY A 171 16.31 3.45 16.89
N VAL A 172 15.57 3.97 15.91
CA VAL A 172 15.13 5.37 15.85
C VAL A 172 14.29 5.73 17.08
N GLN A 173 13.33 4.90 17.46
CA GLN A 173 12.45 5.16 18.61
C GLN A 173 13.21 5.10 19.94
N LEU A 174 14.12 4.14 20.12
CA LEU A 174 14.88 4.00 21.36
C LEU A 174 15.94 5.10 21.55
N SER A 175 16.42 5.71 20.48
CA SER A 175 17.48 6.73 20.53
C SER A 175 17.02 8.11 20.98
N SER A 176 15.74 8.32 21.21
CA SER A 176 15.16 9.59 21.69
C SER A 176 15.60 10.82 20.85
N GLY A 177 15.86 10.63 19.57
CA GLY A 177 16.27 11.69 18.64
C GLY A 177 17.78 12.02 18.63
N GLN A 178 18.61 11.40 19.48
CA GLN A 178 20.05 11.72 19.52
C GLN A 178 20.91 10.94 18.51
N ILE A 179 20.45 9.74 18.07
CA ILE A 179 21.15 8.90 17.07
C ILE A 179 20.38 8.91 15.74
N SER A 180 19.38 9.74 15.62
CA SER A 180 18.31 9.61 14.65
C SER A 180 18.72 9.71 13.18
N HIS A 181 19.54 10.68 12.82
CA HIS A 181 19.76 10.97 11.38
C HIS A 181 20.41 9.84 10.59
N GLY A 182 21.33 9.10 11.17
CA GLY A 182 21.99 7.99 10.49
C GLY A 182 21.07 6.78 10.32
N PHE A 183 20.29 6.46 11.34
CA PHE A 183 19.31 5.36 11.29
C PHE A 183 18.15 5.69 10.38
N ASP A 184 17.62 6.92 10.44
CA ASP A 184 16.57 7.39 9.53
C ASP A 184 17.03 7.29 8.08
N LEU A 185 18.20 7.83 7.76
CA LEU A 185 18.75 7.76 6.41
C LEU A 185 18.93 6.31 5.93
N ALA A 186 19.44 5.41 6.78
CA ALA A 186 19.59 4.00 6.44
C ALA A 186 18.22 3.33 6.19
N ALA A 187 17.22 3.63 7.02
CA ALA A 187 15.86 3.13 6.83
C ALA A 187 15.26 3.62 5.50
N TYR A 188 15.39 4.91 5.19
CA TYR A 188 14.90 5.47 3.93
C TYR A 188 15.58 4.87 2.71
N LEU A 189 16.91 4.71 2.73
CA LEU A 189 17.63 4.08 1.63
C LEU A 189 17.18 2.64 1.40
N LEU A 190 16.92 1.90 2.47
CA LEU A 190 16.40 0.53 2.38
C LEU A 190 14.97 0.49 1.81
N MET A 191 14.09 1.37 2.28
CA MET A 191 12.73 1.52 1.75
C MET A 191 12.75 1.88 0.27
N ALA A 192 13.49 2.92 -0.10
CA ALA A 192 13.63 3.38 -1.48
C ALA A 192 14.21 2.30 -2.40
N ALA A 193 15.20 1.54 -1.93
CA ALA A 193 15.76 0.43 -2.69
C ALA A 193 14.72 -0.68 -2.92
N GLY A 194 13.93 -1.03 -1.90
CA GLY A 194 12.82 -1.99 -2.03
C GLY A 194 11.78 -1.53 -3.05
N GLU A 195 11.35 -0.27 -2.98
CA GLU A 195 10.40 0.31 -3.93
C GLU A 195 10.95 0.33 -5.36
N ALA A 196 12.22 0.73 -5.54
CA ALA A 196 12.87 0.77 -6.84
C ALA A 196 12.94 -0.64 -7.47
N LEU A 197 13.23 -1.68 -6.70
CA LEU A 197 13.25 -3.05 -7.19
C LEU A 197 11.87 -3.54 -7.63
N ILE A 198 10.83 -3.26 -6.84
CA ILE A 198 9.45 -3.62 -7.18
C ILE A 198 8.99 -2.84 -8.42
N LEU A 199 9.27 -1.54 -8.48
CA LEU A 199 8.93 -0.68 -9.61
C LEU A 199 9.64 -1.12 -10.89
N ALA A 200 10.93 -1.43 -10.83
CA ALA A 200 11.70 -1.96 -11.97
C ALA A 200 11.10 -3.27 -12.48
N LYS A 201 10.70 -4.17 -11.57
CA LYS A 201 10.03 -5.43 -11.93
C LYS A 201 8.66 -5.16 -12.56
N ALA A 202 7.86 -4.26 -12.01
CA ALA A 202 6.57 -3.87 -12.55
C ALA A 202 6.71 -3.31 -13.97
N VAL A 203 7.61 -2.35 -14.19
CA VAL A 203 7.89 -1.78 -15.51
C VAL A 203 8.36 -2.85 -16.49
N SER A 204 9.22 -3.78 -16.07
CA SER A 204 9.65 -4.89 -16.90
C SER A 204 8.50 -5.77 -17.38
N LEU A 205 7.55 -6.10 -16.48
CA LEU A 205 6.36 -6.88 -16.82
C LEU A 205 5.43 -6.12 -17.77
N PHE A 206 5.23 -4.82 -17.55
CA PHE A 206 4.44 -3.97 -18.45
C PHE A 206 5.06 -3.91 -19.86
N ARG A 207 6.38 -3.72 -19.96
CA ARG A 207 7.11 -3.70 -21.25
C ARG A 207 7.03 -5.03 -22.00
N LYS A 208 7.08 -6.14 -21.28
CA LYS A 208 6.96 -7.49 -21.85
C LYS A 208 5.53 -7.87 -22.21
N ARG A 209 4.57 -6.98 -22.00
CA ARG A 209 3.14 -7.26 -22.19
C ARG A 209 2.68 -8.53 -21.47
N SER A 210 3.19 -8.76 -20.26
CA SER A 210 2.81 -9.90 -19.42
C SER A 210 1.31 -9.94 -19.18
N GLY A 211 0.79 -11.13 -18.90
CA GLY A 211 -0.64 -11.33 -18.60
C GLY A 211 -1.09 -10.50 -17.41
N TYR A 212 -2.39 -10.20 -17.37
CA TYR A 212 -2.97 -9.34 -16.34
C TYR A 212 -2.72 -9.86 -14.91
N ARG A 213 -2.69 -11.18 -14.68
CA ARG A 213 -2.44 -11.78 -13.36
C ARG A 213 -1.10 -11.35 -12.77
N SER A 214 -0.01 -11.45 -13.54
CA SER A 214 1.32 -11.02 -13.09
C SER A 214 1.39 -9.52 -12.84
N LEU A 215 0.68 -8.73 -13.65
CA LEU A 215 0.61 -7.27 -13.49
C LEU A 215 -0.20 -6.89 -12.25
N LEU A 216 -1.32 -7.58 -11.96
CA LEU A 216 -2.08 -7.40 -10.73
C LEU A 216 -1.22 -7.76 -9.52
N ALA A 217 -0.60 -8.94 -9.51
CA ALA A 217 0.22 -9.38 -8.39
C ALA A 217 1.32 -8.37 -8.04
N ILE A 218 2.04 -7.84 -9.04
CA ILE A 218 3.15 -6.92 -8.78
C ILE A 218 2.69 -5.50 -8.45
N SER A 219 1.65 -4.97 -9.10
CA SER A 219 1.19 -3.60 -8.86
C SER A 219 0.51 -3.45 -7.51
N PHE A 220 -0.33 -4.41 -7.11
CA PHE A 220 -0.94 -4.41 -5.77
C PHE A 220 0.10 -4.61 -4.67
N SER A 221 1.09 -5.49 -4.90
CA SER A 221 2.19 -5.68 -3.94
C SER A 221 3.07 -4.44 -3.83
N GLY A 222 3.29 -3.73 -4.93
CA GLY A 222 4.03 -2.47 -4.95
C GLY A 222 3.31 -1.37 -4.18
N PHE A 223 2.00 -1.21 -4.40
CA PHE A 223 1.16 -0.30 -3.62
C PHE A 223 1.23 -0.64 -2.12
N THR A 224 1.02 -1.91 -1.77
CA THR A 224 1.05 -2.36 -0.37
C THR A 224 2.41 -2.11 0.29
N TRP A 225 3.52 -2.38 -0.43
CA TRP A 225 4.86 -2.09 0.08
C TRP A 225 5.12 -0.60 0.25
N SER A 226 4.76 0.21 -0.74
CA SER A 226 4.91 1.66 -0.68
C SER A 226 4.06 2.28 0.45
N THR A 227 2.84 1.78 0.68
CA THR A 227 2.01 2.17 1.80
C THR A 227 2.66 1.79 3.14
N SER A 228 3.26 0.59 3.25
CA SER A 228 4.02 0.21 4.44
C SER A 228 5.19 1.17 4.70
N CYS A 229 5.92 1.54 3.66
CA CYS A 229 7.01 2.52 3.76
C CYS A 229 6.49 3.91 4.17
N PHE A 230 5.36 4.33 3.63
CA PHE A 230 4.69 5.58 4.00
C PHE A 230 4.40 5.64 5.50
N TYR A 231 3.79 4.60 6.07
CA TYR A 231 3.49 4.55 7.51
C TYR A 231 4.72 4.46 8.41
N MET A 232 5.82 3.94 7.90
CA MET A 232 7.07 3.83 8.65
C MET A 232 7.98 5.04 8.49
N SER A 233 7.66 5.98 7.59
CA SER A 233 8.49 7.15 7.34
C SER A 233 8.15 8.29 8.28
N SER A 234 9.16 9.12 8.59
CA SER A 234 9.01 10.32 9.40
C SER A 234 9.47 11.57 8.64
N GLY A 235 9.03 12.73 9.09
CA GLY A 235 9.39 14.01 8.46
C GLY A 235 8.88 14.14 7.04
N SER A 236 9.59 14.87 6.18
CA SER A 236 9.16 15.13 4.80
C SER A 236 9.36 13.96 3.83
N TRP A 237 9.98 12.87 4.26
CA TRP A 237 10.31 11.74 3.39
C TRP A 237 9.08 10.94 2.97
N TYR A 238 8.00 10.96 3.73
CA TYR A 238 6.77 10.27 3.36
C TYR A 238 6.19 10.74 2.02
N ILE A 239 6.47 12.00 1.61
CA ILE A 239 6.04 12.54 0.31
C ILE A 239 6.59 11.67 -0.84
N PHE A 240 7.83 11.19 -0.73
CA PHE A 240 8.42 10.31 -1.74
C PHE A 240 7.62 9.03 -1.90
N HIS A 241 7.28 8.37 -0.79
CA HIS A 241 6.47 7.15 -0.81
C HIS A 241 5.05 7.42 -1.32
N TYR A 242 4.51 8.58 -1.02
CA TYR A 242 3.21 9.04 -1.51
C TYR A 242 3.19 9.17 -3.04
N VAL A 243 4.24 9.74 -3.63
CA VAL A 243 4.39 9.83 -5.10
C VAL A 243 4.50 8.44 -5.72
N ILE A 244 5.24 7.53 -5.09
CA ILE A 244 5.37 6.15 -5.57
C ILE A 244 4.01 5.42 -5.50
N ASN A 245 3.20 5.66 -4.46
CA ASN A 245 1.84 5.12 -4.37
C ASN A 245 0.99 5.54 -5.57
N ILE A 246 1.08 6.79 -6.01
CA ILE A 246 0.38 7.29 -7.20
C ILE A 246 0.76 6.46 -8.44
N VAL A 247 2.03 6.17 -8.61
CA VAL A 247 2.50 5.34 -9.74
C VAL A 247 1.88 3.93 -9.68
N PHE A 248 1.83 3.34 -8.50
CA PHE A 248 1.21 2.01 -8.33
C PHE A 248 -0.32 2.04 -8.52
N ILE A 249 -1.02 3.11 -8.15
CA ILE A 249 -2.45 3.29 -8.45
C ILE A 249 -2.68 3.24 -9.98
N LEU A 250 -1.86 3.94 -10.75
CA LEU A 250 -1.95 3.91 -12.21
C LEU A 250 -1.60 2.52 -12.79
N MET A 251 -0.62 1.84 -12.22
CA MET A 251 -0.27 0.48 -12.63
C MET A 251 -1.37 -0.54 -12.28
N MET A 252 -1.99 -0.42 -11.11
CA MET A 252 -3.14 -1.23 -10.71
C MET A 252 -4.30 -1.03 -11.69
N TRP A 253 -4.61 0.23 -12.05
CA TRP A 253 -5.64 0.51 -13.04
C TRP A 253 -5.39 -0.20 -14.37
N GLU A 254 -4.18 -0.11 -14.93
CA GLU A 254 -3.86 -0.79 -16.19
C GLU A 254 -3.96 -2.32 -16.07
N ALA A 255 -3.59 -2.89 -14.93
CA ALA A 255 -3.71 -4.33 -14.67
C ALA A 255 -5.18 -4.76 -14.57
N VAL A 256 -6.00 -4.06 -13.79
CA VAL A 256 -7.44 -4.32 -13.64
C VAL A 256 -8.19 -4.09 -14.95
N LYS A 257 -7.84 -3.06 -15.73
CA LYS A 257 -8.39 -2.84 -17.06
C LYS A 257 -8.17 -4.05 -17.97
N LYS A 258 -6.96 -4.63 -17.99
CA LYS A 258 -6.69 -5.85 -18.76
C LYS A 258 -7.50 -7.04 -18.25
N GLU A 259 -7.67 -7.18 -16.93
CA GLU A 259 -8.50 -8.21 -16.33
C GLU A 259 -9.96 -8.10 -16.80
N VAL A 260 -10.55 -6.89 -16.71
CA VAL A 260 -11.95 -6.63 -17.11
C VAL A 260 -12.16 -6.84 -18.61
N LEU A 261 -11.17 -6.53 -19.42
CA LEU A 261 -11.23 -6.72 -20.89
C LEU A 261 -10.87 -8.14 -21.33
N GLY A 262 -10.42 -9.00 -20.42
CA GLY A 262 -10.00 -10.37 -20.74
C GLY A 262 -8.72 -10.44 -21.58
N ALA A 263 -7.80 -9.47 -21.45
CA ALA A 263 -6.62 -9.27 -22.28
C ALA A 263 -5.31 -9.77 -21.62
#